data_4fe906ddad8201b4438c4d31ef675aad
#
_entry.id   4fe906ddad8201b4438c4d31ef675aad
#
_cell.length_a   1.000
_cell.length_b   1.000
_cell.length_c   1.000
_cell.angle_alpha   90.00
_cell.angle_beta   90.00
_cell.angle_gamma   90.00
#
_symmetry.space_group_name_H-M   'P 1'
#
loop_
_entity.id
_entity.type
_entity.pdbx_description
1 polymer ?
#
loop_
_entity_poly.entity_id
_entity_poly.type
_entity_poly.pdbx_seq_one_letter_code
_entity_poly.pdbx_strand_id
1 'polypeptide(L)'
;VMCTVPMATTIEECRQIVEKVRVTGLKYMMAETVVYSREFLFMKELYEKGELGKIQHVAASHPQDMDGWPDYWERMIPMHYATHVVSPCLGLLNDFAEYVSCFGSGTVRDDIAEKSGNQFAVESCHIKLRDSDLTAHVWRCLYDVARQYRESFDVYGTKKSFEWTLVENEPHVIHTAKKPEPEIPEKIVVPDYAHLLPESIRKFTLPQEIHDADHLSFLQGGGHGGSHPHLVHEFVTSILADRDPWPNALTSANWTSVGICAHESALKGGEIVRLPEFTLPACSVTT
;
A
#
# COMPACT_ATOMS: atom_id res chain seq x y z
N VAL A 1 5.91 10.18 -15.30
CA VAL A 1 4.47 9.97 -15.07
C VAL A 1 4.27 9.58 -13.63
N MET A 2 3.32 10.22 -12.95
CA MET A 2 2.79 9.76 -11.67
C MET A 2 1.37 9.22 -11.91
N CYS A 3 1.13 7.98 -11.55
CA CYS A 3 -0.13 7.28 -11.79
C CYS A 3 -0.79 6.92 -10.44
N THR A 4 -2.10 7.07 -10.34
CA THR A 4 -2.85 6.57 -9.16
C THR A 4 -2.82 5.04 -9.10
N VAL A 5 -3.28 4.49 -7.99
CA VAL A 5 -3.31 3.05 -7.71
C VAL A 5 -4.62 2.41 -8.20
N PRO A 6 -4.56 1.17 -8.66
CA PRO A 6 -3.36 0.35 -8.97
C PRO A 6 -2.66 0.84 -10.25
N MET A 7 -1.45 0.35 -10.51
CA MET A 7 -0.70 0.66 -11.74
C MET A 7 -1.48 0.30 -13.01
N ALA A 8 -2.13 -0.84 -13.00
CA ALA A 8 -2.94 -1.40 -14.08
C ALA A 8 -3.88 -2.48 -13.52
N THR A 9 -4.71 -3.07 -14.37
CA THR A 9 -5.64 -4.15 -14.00
C THR A 9 -5.27 -5.50 -14.59
N THR A 10 -4.24 -5.56 -15.45
CA THR A 10 -3.71 -6.79 -16.03
C THR A 10 -2.19 -6.86 -15.94
N ILE A 11 -1.66 -8.08 -15.89
CA ILE A 11 -0.21 -8.33 -15.91
C ILE A 11 0.44 -7.79 -17.19
N GLU A 12 -0.26 -7.90 -18.31
CA GLU A 12 0.26 -7.43 -19.60
C GLU A 12 0.41 -5.91 -19.63
N GLU A 13 -0.55 -5.16 -19.11
CA GLU A 13 -0.44 -3.70 -18.97
C GLU A 13 0.71 -3.31 -18.06
N CYS A 14 0.92 -4.02 -16.92
CA CYS A 14 2.08 -3.81 -16.07
C CYS A 14 3.38 -3.99 -16.84
N ARG A 15 3.50 -5.04 -17.68
CA ARG A 15 4.68 -5.28 -18.55
C ARG A 15 4.88 -4.17 -19.55
N GLN A 16 3.82 -3.70 -20.19
CA GLN A 16 3.88 -2.61 -21.18
C GLN A 16 4.35 -1.30 -20.54
N ILE A 17 3.89 -0.98 -19.32
CA ILE A 17 4.34 0.22 -18.61
C ILE A 17 5.82 0.11 -18.25
N VAL A 18 6.26 -1.02 -17.68
CA VAL A 18 7.67 -1.27 -17.36
C VAL A 18 8.53 -1.16 -18.61
N GLU A 19 8.11 -1.74 -19.73
CA GLU A 19 8.82 -1.66 -21.00
C GLU A 19 8.88 -0.23 -21.53
N LYS A 20 7.81 0.55 -21.42
CA LYS A 20 7.82 1.98 -21.82
C LYS A 20 8.81 2.79 -20.99
N VAL A 21 8.86 2.57 -19.68
CA VAL A 21 9.86 3.21 -18.80
C VAL A 21 11.27 2.83 -19.26
N ARG A 22 11.50 1.55 -19.54
CA ARG A 22 12.79 1.04 -20.01
C ARG A 22 13.25 1.72 -21.30
N VAL A 23 12.39 1.78 -22.32
CA VAL A 23 12.78 2.31 -23.66
C VAL A 23 12.84 3.83 -23.73
N THR A 24 12.12 4.53 -22.84
CA THR A 24 12.07 6.00 -22.85
C THR A 24 13.00 6.65 -21.82
N GLY A 25 13.41 5.91 -20.78
CA GLY A 25 14.15 6.45 -19.64
C GLY A 25 13.34 7.46 -18.80
N LEU A 26 12.03 7.59 -19.05
CA LEU A 26 11.18 8.53 -18.34
C LEU A 26 10.85 8.00 -16.93
N LYS A 27 10.75 8.92 -15.97
CA LYS A 27 10.41 8.58 -14.60
C LYS A 27 8.95 8.17 -14.47
N TYR A 28 8.70 7.06 -13.79
CA TYR A 28 7.37 6.56 -13.45
C TYR A 28 7.28 6.30 -11.95
N MET A 29 6.20 6.73 -11.34
CA MET A 29 5.87 6.49 -9.94
C MET A 29 4.39 6.12 -9.81
N MET A 30 4.09 5.03 -9.14
CA MET A 30 2.73 4.78 -8.65
C MET A 30 2.50 5.63 -7.38
N ALA A 31 1.42 6.37 -7.38
CA ALA A 31 1.06 7.25 -6.27
C ALA A 31 0.44 6.45 -5.12
N GLU A 32 1.22 5.53 -4.55
CA GLU A 32 0.81 4.71 -3.42
C GLU A 32 0.95 5.50 -2.12
N THR A 33 -0.18 5.90 -1.57
CA THR A 33 -0.26 6.82 -0.44
C THR A 33 0.22 6.21 0.88
N VAL A 34 -0.06 4.92 1.10
CA VAL A 34 0.21 4.26 2.40
C VAL A 34 1.68 4.26 2.76
N VAL A 35 2.58 4.07 1.78
CA VAL A 35 4.03 4.05 2.04
C VAL A 35 4.64 5.44 2.29
N TYR A 36 3.80 6.46 2.28
CA TYR A 36 4.13 7.83 2.68
C TYR A 36 3.26 8.34 3.83
N SER A 37 2.37 7.50 4.36
CA SER A 37 1.61 7.83 5.57
C SER A 37 2.54 7.97 6.77
N ARG A 38 2.12 8.76 7.76
CA ARG A 38 2.91 8.95 8.98
C ARG A 38 3.14 7.65 9.73
N GLU A 39 2.19 6.74 9.67
CA GLU A 39 2.26 5.44 10.31
C GLU A 39 3.33 4.55 9.66
N PHE A 40 3.38 4.56 8.33
CA PHE A 40 4.43 3.85 7.60
C PHE A 40 5.81 4.46 7.85
N LEU A 41 5.93 5.78 7.80
CA LEU A 41 7.19 6.48 8.08
C LEU A 41 7.69 6.18 9.50
N PHE A 42 6.78 6.10 10.49
CA PHE A 42 7.11 5.71 11.85
C PHE A 42 7.63 4.26 11.93
N MET A 43 6.95 3.32 11.28
CA MET A 43 7.40 1.93 11.24
C MET A 43 8.75 1.80 10.54
N LYS A 44 8.95 2.51 9.46
CA LYS A 44 10.21 2.55 8.73
C LYS A 44 11.34 3.09 9.62
N GLU A 45 11.10 4.15 10.37
CA GLU A 45 12.06 4.70 11.33
C GLU A 45 12.44 3.66 12.40
N LEU A 46 11.47 2.98 13.00
CA LEU A 46 11.74 1.92 14.00
C LEU A 46 12.48 0.74 13.39
N TYR A 47 12.15 0.37 12.16
CA TYR A 47 12.82 -0.71 11.43
C TYR A 47 14.28 -0.36 11.14
N GLU A 48 14.56 0.82 10.59
CA GLU A 48 15.91 1.30 10.28
C GLU A 48 16.78 1.45 11.52
N LYS A 49 16.19 1.84 12.67
CA LYS A 49 16.88 1.88 13.98
C LYS A 49 17.09 0.49 14.61
N GLY A 50 16.56 -0.58 14.02
CA GLY A 50 16.60 -1.95 14.56
C GLY A 50 15.80 -2.13 15.86
N GLU A 51 14.86 -1.23 16.13
CA GLU A 51 14.03 -1.27 17.34
C GLU A 51 12.98 -2.36 17.28
N LEU A 52 12.51 -2.75 16.09
CA LEU A 52 11.59 -3.87 15.91
C LEU A 52 12.27 -5.23 16.16
N GLY A 53 13.60 -5.30 16.06
CA GLY A 53 14.34 -6.55 16.05
C GLY A 53 14.17 -7.32 14.73
N LYS A 54 14.20 -8.67 14.78
CA LYS A 54 13.85 -9.46 13.59
C LYS A 54 12.34 -9.42 13.39
N ILE A 55 11.89 -8.99 12.21
CA ILE A 55 10.47 -9.08 11.84
C ILE A 55 10.10 -10.57 11.70
N GLN A 56 8.94 -10.94 12.20
CA GLN A 56 8.41 -12.30 12.14
C GLN A 56 7.16 -12.39 11.26
N HIS A 57 6.36 -11.31 11.23
CA HIS A 57 5.13 -11.26 10.45
C HIS A 57 4.72 -9.82 10.18
N VAL A 58 4.08 -9.60 9.05
CA VAL A 58 3.40 -8.35 8.68
C VAL A 58 1.99 -8.67 8.19
N ALA A 59 1.04 -7.82 8.56
CA ALA A 59 -0.35 -7.97 8.14
C ALA A 59 -0.96 -6.61 7.79
N ALA A 60 -1.91 -6.60 6.88
CA ALA A 60 -2.65 -5.38 6.54
C ALA A 60 -4.09 -5.68 6.13
N SER A 61 -4.96 -4.73 6.37
CA SER A 61 -6.35 -4.82 5.93
C SER A 61 -6.89 -3.47 5.49
N HIS A 62 -7.72 -3.49 4.46
CA HIS A 62 -8.39 -2.29 4.00
C HIS A 62 -9.84 -2.61 3.59
N PRO A 63 -10.76 -2.74 4.56
CA PRO A 63 -12.17 -2.63 4.26
C PRO A 63 -12.47 -1.20 3.77
N GLN A 64 -13.21 -1.10 2.69
CA GLN A 64 -13.66 0.15 2.13
C GLN A 64 -15.04 -0.08 1.49
N ASP A 65 -15.97 0.82 1.74
CA ASP A 65 -17.26 0.83 1.08
C ASP A 65 -17.22 1.84 -0.07
N MET A 66 -17.43 1.34 -1.27
CA MET A 66 -17.43 2.13 -2.49
C MET A 66 -18.82 2.46 -3.02
N ASP A 67 -19.86 2.23 -2.23
CA ASP A 67 -21.21 2.63 -2.60
C ASP A 67 -21.31 4.16 -2.80
N GLY A 68 -21.90 4.56 -3.93
CA GLY A 68 -22.01 5.97 -4.30
C GLY A 68 -20.74 6.58 -4.92
N TRP A 69 -19.69 5.80 -5.14
CA TRP A 69 -18.53 6.20 -5.92
C TRP A 69 -18.84 6.18 -7.43
N PRO A 70 -18.02 6.81 -8.30
CA PRO A 70 -18.21 6.75 -9.74
C PRO A 70 -18.26 5.32 -10.28
N ASP A 71 -19.13 5.08 -11.27
CA ASP A 71 -19.45 3.74 -11.80
C ASP A 71 -18.24 2.89 -12.22
N TYR A 72 -17.13 3.50 -12.57
CA TYR A 72 -15.92 2.74 -12.92
C TYR A 72 -15.33 1.96 -11.74
N TRP A 73 -15.62 2.35 -10.48
CA TRP A 73 -15.22 1.61 -9.28
C TRP A 73 -16.03 0.33 -9.08
N GLU A 74 -17.27 0.27 -9.56
CA GLU A 74 -18.14 -0.91 -9.45
C GLU A 74 -17.61 -2.13 -10.24
N ARG A 75 -16.60 -1.90 -11.10
CA ARG A 75 -15.90 -2.96 -11.83
C ARG A 75 -14.65 -3.46 -11.12
N MET A 76 -14.28 -2.83 -10.01
CA MET A 76 -13.09 -3.22 -9.26
C MET A 76 -13.36 -4.46 -8.41
N ILE A 77 -12.42 -5.37 -8.46
CA ILE A 77 -12.36 -6.57 -7.64
C ILE A 77 -11.56 -6.23 -6.37
N PRO A 78 -11.91 -6.78 -5.17
CA PRO A 78 -11.21 -6.43 -3.95
C PRO A 78 -9.68 -6.49 -4.06
N MET A 79 -9.11 -7.60 -4.54
CA MET A 79 -7.67 -7.72 -4.67
C MET A 79 -7.07 -6.92 -5.83
N HIS A 80 -7.81 -6.56 -6.88
CA HIS A 80 -7.27 -5.65 -7.91
C HIS A 80 -7.00 -4.24 -7.37
N TYR A 81 -7.64 -3.86 -6.25
CA TYR A 81 -7.37 -2.61 -5.55
C TYR A 81 -6.67 -2.84 -4.20
N ALA A 82 -5.70 -3.76 -4.16
CA ALA A 82 -5.04 -4.18 -2.93
C ALA A 82 -3.69 -3.50 -2.67
N THR A 83 -3.24 -2.55 -3.49
CA THR A 83 -1.93 -1.92 -3.32
C THR A 83 -1.75 -1.27 -1.96
N HIS A 84 -2.79 -0.69 -1.37
CA HIS A 84 -2.75 -0.10 -0.02
C HIS A 84 -2.44 -1.09 1.11
N VAL A 85 -2.74 -2.38 0.94
CA VAL A 85 -2.41 -3.42 1.93
C VAL A 85 -1.14 -4.19 1.57
N VAL A 86 -0.81 -4.25 0.29
CA VAL A 86 0.39 -4.93 -0.22
C VAL A 86 1.64 -4.06 0.00
N SER A 87 1.53 -2.79 -0.36
CA SER A 87 2.66 -1.86 -0.37
C SER A 87 3.34 -1.68 0.99
N PRO A 88 2.64 -1.49 2.13
CA PRO A 88 3.33 -1.33 3.40
C PRO A 88 4.04 -2.62 3.84
N CYS A 89 3.46 -3.79 3.56
CA CYS A 89 4.07 -5.07 3.90
C CYS A 89 5.39 -5.32 3.15
N LEU A 90 5.39 -5.07 1.84
CA LEU A 90 6.58 -5.28 1.01
C LEU A 90 7.56 -4.11 1.10
N GLY A 91 7.04 -2.89 1.15
CA GLY A 91 7.82 -1.66 1.16
C GLY A 91 8.65 -1.46 2.43
N LEU A 92 8.12 -1.87 3.60
CA LEU A 92 8.87 -1.80 4.86
C LEU A 92 10.14 -2.67 4.81
N LEU A 93 10.03 -3.86 4.19
CA LEU A 93 11.12 -4.83 4.09
C LEU A 93 12.00 -4.61 2.85
N ASN A 94 11.59 -3.70 1.96
CA ASN A 94 12.20 -3.49 0.65
C ASN A 94 12.36 -4.80 -0.14
N ASP A 95 11.33 -5.64 -0.10
CA ASP A 95 11.30 -6.96 -0.72
C ASP A 95 10.17 -7.03 -1.76
N PHE A 96 10.19 -8.07 -2.59
CA PHE A 96 9.18 -8.35 -3.61
C PHE A 96 8.35 -9.57 -3.21
N ALA A 97 7.12 -9.64 -3.68
CA ALA A 97 6.33 -10.86 -3.61
C ALA A 97 6.81 -11.88 -4.66
N GLU A 98 6.83 -13.17 -4.27
CA GLU A 98 7.17 -14.29 -5.14
C GLU A 98 5.96 -15.18 -5.45
N TYR A 99 5.18 -15.51 -4.41
CA TYR A 99 3.98 -16.35 -4.51
C TYR A 99 2.84 -15.76 -3.70
N VAL A 100 1.63 -16.09 -4.12
CA VAL A 100 0.40 -15.79 -3.38
C VAL A 100 -0.48 -17.01 -3.28
N SER A 101 -1.25 -17.08 -2.18
CA SER A 101 -2.39 -17.98 -2.01
C SER A 101 -3.54 -17.19 -1.42
N CYS A 102 -4.68 -17.16 -2.08
CA CYS A 102 -5.80 -16.29 -1.74
C CYS A 102 -7.12 -17.08 -1.76
N PHE A 103 -7.99 -16.76 -0.81
CA PHE A 103 -9.35 -17.28 -0.78
C PHE A 103 -10.36 -16.14 -0.88
N GLY A 104 -11.38 -16.36 -1.71
CA GLY A 104 -12.58 -15.54 -1.70
C GLY A 104 -13.51 -15.96 -0.55
N SER A 105 -14.21 -15.02 0.04
CA SER A 105 -15.12 -15.23 1.16
C SER A 105 -16.36 -14.36 1.05
N GLY A 106 -17.50 -14.93 1.46
CA GLY A 106 -18.78 -14.28 1.36
C GLY A 106 -19.26 -14.12 -0.09
N THR A 107 -20.37 -13.44 -0.27
CA THR A 107 -20.96 -13.18 -1.57
C THR A 107 -21.28 -11.69 -1.66
N VAL A 108 -20.79 -11.02 -2.68
CA VAL A 108 -21.17 -9.66 -3.01
C VAL A 108 -22.54 -9.65 -3.68
N ARG A 109 -23.30 -8.57 -3.55
CA ARG A 109 -24.63 -8.43 -4.18
C ARG A 109 -24.58 -8.56 -5.70
N ASP A 110 -25.69 -9.01 -6.28
CA ASP A 110 -25.78 -9.42 -7.69
C ASP A 110 -25.39 -8.30 -8.68
N ASP A 111 -25.81 -7.06 -8.43
CA ASP A 111 -25.51 -5.93 -9.31
C ASP A 111 -23.99 -5.61 -9.41
N ILE A 112 -23.28 -5.76 -8.31
CA ILE A 112 -21.81 -5.60 -8.29
C ILE A 112 -21.13 -6.83 -8.90
N ALA A 113 -21.63 -8.04 -8.62
CA ALA A 113 -21.10 -9.26 -9.20
C ALA A 113 -21.20 -9.24 -10.74
N GLU A 114 -22.31 -8.78 -11.30
CA GLU A 114 -22.51 -8.65 -12.75
C GLU A 114 -21.54 -7.63 -13.38
N LYS A 115 -21.29 -6.50 -12.70
CA LYS A 115 -20.42 -5.43 -13.21
C LYS A 115 -18.94 -5.75 -13.09
N SER A 116 -18.53 -6.36 -11.99
CA SER A 116 -17.12 -6.67 -11.69
C SER A 116 -16.67 -8.03 -12.25
N GLY A 117 -17.60 -8.95 -12.46
CA GLY A 117 -17.31 -10.36 -12.77
C GLY A 117 -16.78 -11.15 -11.56
N ASN A 118 -16.89 -10.60 -10.35
CA ASN A 118 -16.42 -11.21 -9.11
C ASN A 118 -17.58 -11.51 -8.17
N GLN A 119 -17.57 -12.68 -7.54
CA GLN A 119 -18.60 -13.12 -6.60
C GLN A 119 -18.23 -12.88 -5.13
N PHE A 120 -16.96 -12.64 -4.83
CA PHE A 120 -16.48 -12.58 -3.46
C PHE A 120 -16.66 -11.17 -2.87
N ALA A 121 -17.27 -11.11 -1.68
CA ALA A 121 -17.34 -9.86 -0.91
C ALA A 121 -15.98 -9.49 -0.31
N VAL A 122 -15.21 -10.49 0.12
CA VAL A 122 -13.87 -10.32 0.72
C VAL A 122 -12.89 -11.27 0.02
N GLU A 123 -11.68 -10.80 -0.18
CA GLU A 123 -10.55 -11.65 -0.57
C GLU A 123 -9.43 -11.53 0.47
N SER A 124 -8.91 -12.69 0.90
CA SER A 124 -7.88 -12.83 1.94
C SER A 124 -6.69 -13.61 1.40
N CYS A 125 -5.53 -13.01 1.45
CA CYS A 125 -4.34 -13.46 0.73
C CYS A 125 -3.13 -13.59 1.66
N HIS A 126 -2.41 -14.70 1.53
CA HIS A 126 -1.04 -14.87 2.02
C HIS A 126 -0.05 -14.63 0.89
N ILE A 127 0.97 -13.83 1.18
CA ILE A 127 2.02 -13.43 0.24
C ILE A 127 3.33 -14.00 0.74
N LYS A 128 4.03 -14.80 -0.04
CA LYS A 128 5.42 -15.20 0.23
C LYS A 128 6.36 -14.14 -0.35
N LEU A 129 7.25 -13.64 0.48
CA LEU A 129 8.29 -12.70 0.07
C LEU A 129 9.43 -13.46 -0.61
N ARG A 130 10.11 -12.79 -1.56
CA ARG A 130 11.10 -13.39 -2.44
C ARG A 130 12.45 -13.55 -1.77
N ASP A 131 12.96 -12.48 -1.16
CA ASP A 131 14.35 -12.39 -0.68
C ASP A 131 14.47 -12.66 0.83
N SER A 132 13.34 -12.97 1.50
CA SER A 132 13.28 -13.29 2.92
C SER A 132 12.48 -14.56 3.21
N ASP A 133 12.55 -15.05 4.46
CA ASP A 133 11.73 -16.17 4.95
C ASP A 133 10.32 -15.75 5.36
N LEU A 134 9.97 -14.47 5.20
CA LEU A 134 8.72 -13.90 5.67
C LEU A 134 7.54 -14.19 4.75
N THR A 135 6.37 -14.11 5.36
CA THR A 135 5.08 -14.02 4.67
C THR A 135 4.31 -12.82 5.20
N ALA A 136 3.49 -12.23 4.34
CA ALA A 136 2.51 -11.22 4.71
C ALA A 136 1.10 -11.80 4.63
N HIS A 137 0.18 -11.30 5.47
CA HIS A 137 -1.23 -11.59 5.37
C HIS A 137 -2.01 -10.31 5.11
N VAL A 138 -2.77 -10.29 4.03
CA VAL A 138 -3.56 -9.11 3.62
C VAL A 138 -4.99 -9.51 3.27
N TRP A 139 -5.94 -8.62 3.55
CA TRP A 139 -7.31 -8.81 3.10
C TRP A 139 -7.99 -7.50 2.72
N ARG A 140 -8.95 -7.60 1.82
CA ARG A 140 -9.67 -6.46 1.29
C ARG A 140 -11.13 -6.77 1.00
N CYS A 141 -12.00 -5.77 1.15
CA CYS A 141 -13.35 -5.71 0.62
C CYS A 141 -13.63 -4.32 0.04
N LEU A 142 -14.60 -4.23 -0.85
CA LEU A 142 -15.01 -2.98 -1.50
C LEU A 142 -16.50 -2.70 -1.32
N TYR A 143 -17.29 -3.73 -0.97
CA TYR A 143 -18.76 -3.66 -0.85
C TYR A 143 -19.24 -4.66 0.19
N ASP A 144 -20.46 -4.44 0.69
CA ASP A 144 -21.24 -5.39 1.49
C ASP A 144 -20.57 -5.83 2.82
N VAL A 145 -19.72 -4.97 3.37
CA VAL A 145 -19.13 -5.14 4.70
C VAL A 145 -19.42 -3.89 5.52
N ALA A 146 -20.03 -4.04 6.69
CA ALA A 146 -20.45 -2.92 7.54
C ALA A 146 -19.32 -1.99 7.98
N ARG A 147 -18.05 -2.43 7.94
CA ARG A 147 -16.88 -1.60 8.15
C ARG A 147 -16.61 -0.76 6.91
N GLN A 148 -17.09 0.49 6.90
CA GLN A 148 -17.04 1.35 5.73
C GLN A 148 -15.63 1.82 5.36
N TYR A 149 -14.73 1.98 6.34
CA TYR A 149 -13.36 2.35 6.06
C TYR A 149 -12.42 1.93 7.20
N ARG A 150 -11.30 1.35 6.86
CA ARG A 150 -10.10 1.20 7.68
C ARG A 150 -8.92 0.88 6.77
N GLU A 151 -7.88 1.65 6.88
CA GLU A 151 -6.61 1.38 6.24
C GLU A 151 -5.62 1.03 7.34
N SER A 152 -5.09 -0.18 7.35
CA SER A 152 -4.29 -0.65 8.48
C SER A 152 -3.14 -1.56 8.07
N PHE A 153 -2.13 -1.55 8.92
CA PHE A 153 -0.96 -2.38 8.74
C PHE A 153 -0.32 -2.66 10.11
N ASP A 154 -0.03 -3.91 10.38
CA ASP A 154 0.51 -4.42 11.63
C ASP A 154 1.88 -5.05 11.40
N VAL A 155 2.81 -4.86 12.33
CA VAL A 155 4.17 -5.40 12.25
C VAL A 155 4.53 -6.12 13.55
N TYR A 156 4.94 -7.38 13.44
CA TYR A 156 5.31 -8.20 14.58
C TYR A 156 6.80 -8.50 14.54
N GLY A 157 7.56 -7.87 15.44
CA GLY A 157 9.00 -8.03 15.58
C GLY A 157 9.39 -8.72 16.89
N THR A 158 10.64 -9.14 17.00
CA THR A 158 11.13 -9.83 18.21
C THR A 158 11.39 -8.92 19.39
N LYS A 159 11.54 -7.62 19.18
CA LYS A 159 11.73 -6.61 20.23
C LYS A 159 10.50 -5.75 20.43
N LYS A 160 9.91 -5.26 19.35
CA LYS A 160 8.67 -4.47 19.35
C LYS A 160 7.71 -4.97 18.28
N SER A 161 6.42 -4.82 18.54
CA SER A 161 5.34 -4.99 17.58
C SER A 161 4.49 -3.73 17.55
N PHE A 162 3.95 -3.41 16.39
CA PHE A 162 3.02 -2.30 16.18
C PHE A 162 1.69 -2.85 15.74
N GLU A 163 0.63 -2.40 16.37
CA GLU A 163 -0.74 -2.70 15.97
C GLU A 163 -1.50 -1.41 15.68
N TRP A 164 -2.12 -1.38 14.51
CA TRP A 164 -2.97 -0.29 14.09
C TRP A 164 -4.25 -0.26 14.91
N THR A 165 -4.69 0.93 15.27
CA THR A 165 -5.94 1.10 16.03
C THR A 165 -7.14 0.44 15.34
N LEU A 166 -8.08 -0.08 16.13
CA LEU A 166 -9.36 -0.61 15.64
C LEU A 166 -10.38 0.48 15.35
N VAL A 167 -10.30 1.60 16.06
CA VAL A 167 -11.22 2.75 15.91
C VAL A 167 -10.42 3.93 15.37
N GLU A 168 -10.90 4.51 14.30
CA GLU A 168 -10.24 5.63 13.64
C GLU A 168 -10.09 6.81 14.62
N ASN A 169 -8.96 7.50 14.54
CA ASN A 169 -8.54 8.58 15.45
C ASN A 169 -8.19 8.17 16.91
N GLU A 170 -8.23 6.88 17.25
CA GLU A 170 -7.63 6.41 18.49
C GLU A 170 -6.12 6.17 18.34
N PRO A 171 -5.35 6.21 19.44
CA PRO A 171 -3.93 5.90 19.42
C PRO A 171 -3.64 4.46 18.94
N HIS A 172 -2.57 4.28 18.20
CA HIS A 172 -2.00 2.97 17.88
C HIS A 172 -1.33 2.35 19.10
N VAL A 173 -0.95 1.07 19.01
CA VAL A 173 -0.34 0.35 20.13
C VAL A 173 1.03 -0.18 19.74
N ILE A 174 2.02 0.07 20.60
CA ILE A 174 3.33 -0.58 20.57
C ILE A 174 3.42 -1.59 21.71
N HIS A 175 3.80 -2.81 21.39
CA HIS A 175 4.15 -3.85 22.35
C HIS A 175 5.67 -3.98 22.41
N THR A 176 6.25 -3.90 23.61
CA THR A 176 7.69 -4.06 23.80
C THR A 176 7.97 -5.35 24.58
N ALA A 177 8.77 -6.24 24.01
CA ALA A 177 9.16 -7.50 24.66
C ALA A 177 10.00 -7.24 25.91
N LYS A 178 9.59 -7.79 27.08
CA LYS A 178 10.28 -7.64 28.37
C LYS A 178 10.60 -8.98 29.04
N LYS A 179 10.85 -10.02 28.28
CA LYS A 179 11.11 -11.36 28.83
C LYS A 179 12.16 -11.34 29.97
N PRO A 180 11.95 -12.04 31.07
CA PRO A 180 10.82 -12.95 31.38
C PRO A 180 9.52 -12.28 31.85
N GLU A 181 9.49 -10.97 32.02
CA GLU A 181 8.33 -10.22 32.46
C GLU A 181 7.28 -10.10 31.34
N PRO A 182 5.98 -9.88 31.68
CA PRO A 182 4.96 -9.58 30.71
C PRO A 182 5.28 -8.30 29.92
N GLU A 183 4.87 -8.25 28.67
CA GLU A 183 4.91 -7.03 27.88
C GLU A 183 4.04 -5.93 28.49
N ILE A 184 4.38 -4.69 28.19
CA ILE A 184 3.53 -3.54 28.53
C ILE A 184 3.12 -2.88 27.20
N PRO A 185 1.82 -2.92 26.83
CA PRO A 185 1.33 -2.20 25.66
C PRO A 185 1.36 -0.69 25.94
N GLU A 186 1.83 0.07 24.97
CA GLU A 186 1.88 1.52 25.02
C GLU A 186 1.02 2.12 23.91
N LYS A 187 0.10 3.00 24.27
CA LYS A 187 -0.67 3.78 23.30
C LYS A 187 0.18 4.94 22.81
N ILE A 188 0.32 5.05 21.48
CA ILE A 188 1.14 6.05 20.83
C ILE A 188 0.35 6.92 19.86
N VAL A 189 0.73 8.19 19.78
CA VAL A 189 0.33 9.10 18.72
C VAL A 189 1.52 9.26 17.79
N VAL A 190 1.35 8.86 16.54
CA VAL A 190 2.42 8.90 15.55
C VAL A 190 2.67 10.34 15.11
N PRO A 191 3.95 10.79 15.02
CA PRO A 191 4.30 12.11 14.51
C PRO A 191 3.84 12.34 13.07
N ASP A 192 3.64 13.59 12.69
CA ASP A 192 3.19 13.95 11.33
C ASP A 192 4.30 13.90 10.26
N TYR A 193 5.55 13.75 10.68
CA TYR A 193 6.73 13.73 9.80
C TYR A 193 6.88 14.95 8.88
N ALA A 194 6.18 16.06 9.17
CA ALA A 194 6.25 17.29 8.40
C ALA A 194 7.69 17.84 8.26
N HIS A 195 8.55 17.56 9.25
CA HIS A 195 9.95 18.00 9.25
C HIS A 195 10.78 17.43 8.08
N LEU A 196 10.35 16.33 7.45
CA LEU A 196 10.99 15.75 6.27
C LEU A 196 10.71 16.53 4.99
N LEU A 197 9.81 17.51 5.05
CA LEU A 197 9.37 18.30 3.89
C LEU A 197 9.91 19.71 3.91
N PRO A 198 10.06 20.37 2.75
CA PRO A 198 10.29 21.81 2.66
C PRO A 198 9.20 22.60 3.41
N GLU A 199 9.57 23.69 4.05
CA GLU A 199 8.69 24.50 4.90
C GLU A 199 7.38 24.92 4.20
N SER A 200 7.47 25.27 2.92
CA SER A 200 6.32 25.71 2.12
C SER A 200 5.19 24.70 2.00
N ILE A 201 5.49 23.39 2.12
CA ILE A 201 4.49 22.31 1.93
C ILE A 201 4.22 21.52 3.21
N ARG A 202 4.95 21.75 4.31
CA ARG A 202 4.76 21.04 5.59
C ARG A 202 3.34 21.07 6.12
N LYS A 203 2.66 22.20 5.96
CA LYS A 203 1.29 22.37 6.44
C LYS A 203 0.30 21.35 5.86
N PHE A 204 0.57 20.81 4.67
CA PHE A 204 -0.33 19.86 3.99
C PHE A 204 -0.23 18.43 4.52
N THR A 205 0.63 18.13 5.48
CA THR A 205 0.58 16.87 6.24
C THR A 205 -0.63 16.80 7.16
N LEU A 206 -1.26 17.93 7.43
CA LEU A 206 -2.49 18.08 8.20
C LEU A 206 -3.59 18.70 7.33
N PRO A 207 -4.88 18.50 7.68
CA PRO A 207 -5.97 19.15 6.97
C PRO A 207 -5.83 20.67 6.99
N GLN A 208 -5.98 21.30 5.84
CA GLN A 208 -5.99 22.76 5.66
C GLN A 208 -7.30 23.18 5.03
N GLU A 209 -7.92 24.20 5.59
CA GLU A 209 -9.04 24.87 4.93
C GLU A 209 -8.48 25.95 4.01
N ILE A 210 -8.78 25.82 2.71
CA ILE A 210 -8.36 26.78 1.69
C ILE A 210 -9.54 27.69 1.37
N HIS A 211 -9.35 28.99 1.65
CA HIS A 211 -10.27 30.02 1.23
C HIS A 211 -9.73 30.70 -0.01
N ASP A 212 -10.48 30.60 -1.10
CA ASP A 212 -10.18 31.25 -2.36
C ASP A 212 -11.37 32.15 -2.72
N ALA A 213 -11.10 33.42 -3.07
CA ALA A 213 -12.12 34.37 -3.41
C ALA A 213 -12.93 33.98 -4.68
N ASP A 214 -12.31 33.25 -5.59
CA ASP A 214 -12.89 32.87 -6.89
C ASP A 214 -13.44 31.43 -6.89
N HIS A 215 -13.25 30.64 -5.80
CA HIS A 215 -13.66 29.24 -5.69
C HIS A 215 -14.32 28.95 -4.35
N LEU A 216 -15.08 27.85 -4.30
CA LEU A 216 -15.62 27.34 -3.04
C LEU A 216 -14.47 26.92 -2.11
N SER A 217 -14.60 27.26 -0.83
CA SER A 217 -13.67 26.78 0.20
C SER A 217 -13.66 25.26 0.26
N PHE A 218 -12.50 24.65 0.40
CA PHE A 218 -12.32 23.21 0.46
C PHE A 218 -11.22 22.81 1.45
N LEU A 219 -11.31 21.59 1.94
CA LEU A 219 -10.26 20.97 2.74
C LEU A 219 -9.19 20.36 1.84
N GLN A 220 -7.94 20.66 2.14
CA GLN A 220 -6.79 20.07 1.47
C GLN A 220 -5.77 19.60 2.50
N GLY A 221 -5.01 18.55 2.17
CA GLY A 221 -4.01 17.97 3.07
C GLY A 221 -4.61 16.97 4.05
N GLY A 222 -3.73 16.31 4.80
CA GLY A 222 -4.08 15.35 5.85
C GLY A 222 -4.58 13.99 5.38
N GLY A 223 -5.01 13.85 4.13
CA GLY A 223 -5.51 12.58 3.60
C GLY A 223 -4.46 11.46 3.63
N HIS A 224 -4.91 10.22 3.83
CA HIS A 224 -4.06 9.03 3.96
C HIS A 224 -2.88 9.26 4.91
N GLY A 225 -3.17 9.64 6.16
CA GLY A 225 -2.12 9.86 7.17
C GLY A 225 -1.13 10.98 6.81
N GLY A 226 -1.53 11.99 6.02
CA GLY A 226 -0.68 13.12 5.62
C GLY A 226 0.32 12.81 4.50
N SER A 227 0.11 11.73 3.74
CA SER A 227 1.05 11.22 2.74
C SER A 227 1.23 12.07 1.49
N HIS A 228 0.19 12.80 1.06
CA HIS A 228 0.17 13.45 -0.25
C HIS A 228 1.34 14.42 -0.49
N PRO A 229 1.71 15.33 0.42
CA PRO A 229 2.86 16.20 0.19
C PRO A 229 4.19 15.44 0.12
N HIS A 230 4.36 14.36 0.89
CA HIS A 230 5.55 13.50 0.83
C HIS A 230 5.67 12.81 -0.54
N LEU A 231 4.58 12.23 -1.02
CA LEU A 231 4.50 11.52 -2.29
C LEU A 231 4.82 12.45 -3.48
N VAL A 232 4.21 13.64 -3.51
CA VAL A 232 4.47 14.63 -4.56
C VAL A 232 5.90 15.15 -4.47
N HIS A 233 6.40 15.39 -3.25
CA HIS A 233 7.78 15.83 -3.02
C HIS A 233 8.79 14.79 -3.53
N GLU A 234 8.56 13.50 -3.24
CA GLU A 234 9.41 12.41 -3.75
C GLU A 234 9.45 12.41 -5.28
N PHE A 235 8.30 12.50 -5.94
CA PHE A 235 8.24 12.49 -7.39
C PHE A 235 8.98 13.69 -8.01
N VAL A 236 8.74 14.90 -7.49
CA VAL A 236 9.40 16.11 -7.99
C VAL A 236 10.92 16.05 -7.76
N THR A 237 11.35 15.67 -6.57
CA THR A 237 12.80 15.58 -6.25
C THR A 237 13.49 14.48 -7.03
N SER A 238 12.82 13.38 -7.34
CA SER A 238 13.37 12.32 -8.20
C SER A 238 13.68 12.82 -9.61
N ILE A 239 12.80 13.66 -10.17
CA ILE A 239 13.01 14.27 -11.48
C ILE A 239 14.19 15.25 -11.42
N LEU A 240 14.24 16.12 -10.41
CA LEU A 240 15.30 17.12 -10.27
C LEU A 240 16.67 16.49 -10.03
N ALA A 241 16.72 15.36 -9.35
CA ALA A 241 17.96 14.64 -9.04
C ALA A 241 18.32 13.56 -10.10
N ASP A 242 17.53 13.45 -11.15
CA ASP A 242 17.66 12.41 -12.20
C ASP A 242 17.82 10.98 -11.65
N ARG A 243 17.04 10.66 -10.62
CA ARG A 243 16.95 9.31 -10.03
C ARG A 243 15.57 8.72 -10.20
N ASP A 244 15.43 7.41 -10.04
CA ASP A 244 14.11 6.80 -10.00
C ASP A 244 13.36 7.23 -8.73
N PRO A 245 12.04 7.50 -8.85
CA PRO A 245 11.17 7.69 -7.69
C PRO A 245 10.89 6.35 -7.00
N TRP A 246 10.40 6.42 -5.78
CA TRP A 246 9.92 5.24 -5.08
C TRP A 246 8.43 5.39 -4.71
N PRO A 247 7.55 4.41 -5.04
CA PRO A 247 7.85 3.18 -5.79
C PRO A 247 8.02 3.45 -7.30
N ASN A 248 9.06 2.89 -7.88
CA ASN A 248 9.30 2.97 -9.31
C ASN A 248 8.45 1.94 -10.10
N ALA A 249 8.61 1.89 -11.41
CA ALA A 249 7.82 1.01 -12.27
C ALA A 249 7.93 -0.48 -11.92
N LEU A 250 9.11 -0.98 -11.52
CA LEU A 250 9.31 -2.39 -11.14
C LEU A 250 8.60 -2.72 -9.82
N THR A 251 8.79 -1.86 -8.83
CA THR A 251 8.13 -1.98 -7.53
C THR A 251 6.61 -1.92 -7.69
N SER A 252 6.13 -0.96 -8.46
CA SER A 252 4.69 -0.78 -8.75
C SER A 252 4.09 -1.98 -9.46
N ALA A 253 4.81 -2.55 -10.43
CA ALA A 253 4.36 -3.72 -11.17
C ALA A 253 4.28 -4.96 -10.26
N ASN A 254 5.27 -5.19 -9.40
CA ASN A 254 5.22 -6.30 -8.44
C ASN A 254 4.05 -6.14 -7.46
N TRP A 255 3.89 -4.97 -6.82
CA TRP A 255 2.81 -4.71 -5.87
C TRP A 255 1.42 -4.86 -6.50
N THR A 256 1.23 -4.33 -7.71
CA THR A 256 -0.03 -4.48 -8.47
C THR A 256 -0.29 -5.93 -8.85
N SER A 257 0.75 -6.67 -9.27
CA SER A 257 0.62 -8.08 -9.66
C SER A 257 0.23 -8.98 -8.50
N VAL A 258 0.56 -8.62 -7.25
CA VAL A 258 0.07 -9.36 -6.07
C VAL A 258 -1.44 -9.45 -6.09
N GLY A 259 -2.13 -8.34 -6.29
CA GLY A 259 -3.60 -8.33 -6.29
C GLY A 259 -4.20 -9.13 -7.45
N ILE A 260 -3.63 -8.99 -8.65
CA ILE A 260 -4.09 -9.71 -9.84
C ILE A 260 -3.91 -11.23 -9.66
N CYS A 261 -2.74 -11.67 -9.22
CA CYS A 261 -2.45 -13.09 -8.96
C CYS A 261 -3.24 -13.64 -7.75
N ALA A 262 -3.53 -12.79 -6.75
CA ALA A 262 -4.35 -13.17 -5.61
C ALA A 262 -5.79 -13.48 -6.04
N HIS A 263 -6.39 -12.63 -6.86
CA HIS A 263 -7.71 -12.92 -7.41
C HIS A 263 -7.73 -14.22 -8.26
N GLU A 264 -6.72 -14.41 -9.11
CA GLU A 264 -6.55 -15.66 -9.85
C GLU A 264 -6.49 -16.89 -8.92
N SER A 265 -5.74 -16.79 -7.82
CA SER A 265 -5.67 -17.83 -6.79
C SER A 265 -7.02 -18.08 -6.13
N ALA A 266 -7.78 -17.03 -5.79
CA ALA A 266 -9.10 -17.15 -5.19
C ALA A 266 -10.09 -17.87 -6.10
N LEU A 267 -10.08 -17.57 -7.40
CA LEU A 267 -10.90 -18.28 -8.40
C LEU A 267 -10.54 -19.75 -8.54
N LYS A 268 -9.30 -20.13 -8.19
CA LYS A 268 -8.79 -21.51 -8.22
C LYS A 268 -8.81 -22.19 -6.83
N GLY A 269 -9.60 -21.65 -5.89
CA GLY A 269 -9.76 -22.24 -4.56
C GLY A 269 -8.51 -22.21 -3.68
N GLY A 270 -7.67 -21.19 -3.83
CA GLY A 270 -6.49 -20.98 -3.01
C GLY A 270 -5.19 -21.59 -3.55
N GLU A 271 -5.19 -22.04 -4.81
CA GLU A 271 -3.97 -22.53 -5.46
C GLU A 271 -2.85 -21.48 -5.36
N ILE A 272 -1.62 -21.95 -5.13
CA ILE A 272 -0.44 -21.07 -5.11
C ILE A 272 -0.18 -20.57 -6.53
N VAL A 273 -0.17 -19.24 -6.68
CA VAL A 273 0.15 -18.57 -7.95
C VAL A 273 1.49 -17.86 -7.80
N ARG A 274 2.40 -18.14 -8.75
CA ARG A 274 3.69 -17.44 -8.83
C ARG A 274 3.50 -16.10 -9.52
N LEU A 275 4.11 -15.06 -8.95
CA LEU A 275 4.10 -13.73 -9.55
C LEU A 275 5.01 -13.67 -10.79
N PRO A 276 4.66 -12.85 -11.79
CA PRO A 276 5.53 -12.58 -12.92
C PRO A 276 6.77 -11.80 -12.48
N GLU A 277 7.88 -12.11 -13.11
CA GLU A 277 9.09 -11.31 -12.96
C GLU A 277 9.06 -10.13 -13.94
N PHE A 278 9.44 -8.97 -13.41
CA PHE A 278 9.64 -7.75 -14.20
C PHE A 278 11.13 -7.40 -14.12
N THR A 279 11.76 -7.20 -15.27
CA THR A 279 13.17 -6.84 -15.34
C THR A 279 13.35 -5.58 -16.16
N LEU A 280 14.14 -4.65 -15.64
CA LEU A 280 14.79 -3.66 -16.47
C LEU A 280 16.14 -4.26 -16.85
N PRO A 281 16.48 -4.43 -18.15
CA PRO A 281 17.82 -4.88 -18.51
C PRO A 281 18.86 -3.89 -17.96
N ALA A 282 20.02 -4.44 -17.58
CA ALA A 282 21.14 -3.63 -17.15
C ALA A 282 21.40 -2.55 -18.22
N CYS A 283 21.53 -1.30 -17.78
CA CYS A 283 21.91 -0.20 -18.64
C CYS A 283 23.20 -0.61 -19.35
N SER A 284 23.13 -0.87 -20.64
CA SER A 284 24.33 -0.99 -21.45
C SER A 284 24.95 0.40 -21.49
N VAL A 285 25.90 0.62 -20.59
CA VAL A 285 26.80 1.78 -20.69
C VAL A 285 27.53 1.59 -22.02
N THR A 286 27.01 2.24 -23.07
CA THR A 286 27.80 2.45 -24.28
C THR A 286 28.92 3.39 -23.89
N THR A 287 30.11 2.80 -23.70
CA THR A 287 31.38 3.52 -23.58
C THR A 287 31.66 4.36 -24.83
#